data_564c12fb3cb419e92d6180e80e84feb0
#
_entry.id   564c12fb3cb419e92d6180e80e84feb0
#
_cell.length_a   1.000
_cell.length_b   1.000
_cell.length_c   1.000
_cell.angle_alpha   90.00
_cell.angle_beta   90.00
_cell.angle_gamma   90.00
#
_symmetry.space_group_name_H-M   'P 1'
#
loop_
_entity.id
_entity.type
_entity.pdbx_description
1 polymer ?
#
loop_
_entity_poly.entity_id
_entity_poly.type
_entity_poly.pdbx_seq_one_letter_code
_entity_poly.pdbx_strand_id
1 'polypeptide(L)'
;MQVRDVMTHGVIGVAEDTGIGDAIETMLRSRVSALFVFDAKHELSGILSQGDLLRRDELGSERKRPGWLEFLLGGGRLAEAYVHEHGRKVGEVMTRDVETIEESAELSEAVDRMIRRSIKRLAVLRGENVVGVISRSDLLKGLLAATLRAKGPHPDAEIKAAIQAELDKLDWAPRASVRIEVQNGVATFSGAITNERLRDGLKVIAENTPGCVAVHDHMAWIEPSAAESAPSRVRASTIIYRPA
;
A
#
# COMPACT_ATOMS: atom_id res chain seq x y z
N MET A 1 3.22 -8.54 -10.84
CA MET A 1 2.35 -7.48 -11.42
C MET A 1 3.22 -6.25 -11.58
N GLN A 2 3.26 -5.70 -12.77
CA GLN A 2 4.10 -4.55 -13.09
C GLN A 2 3.34 -3.22 -12.95
N VAL A 3 4.09 -2.12 -12.84
CA VAL A 3 3.53 -0.76 -12.72
C VAL A 3 2.58 -0.44 -13.88
N ARG A 4 2.97 -0.80 -15.12
CA ARG A 4 2.14 -0.60 -16.32
C ARG A 4 0.76 -1.27 -16.28
N ASP A 5 0.60 -2.31 -15.46
CA ASP A 5 -0.66 -3.06 -15.38
C ASP A 5 -1.76 -2.29 -14.64
N VAL A 6 -1.37 -1.30 -13.81
CA VAL A 6 -2.28 -0.57 -12.91
C VAL A 6 -2.15 0.95 -12.97
N MET A 7 -1.08 1.50 -13.58
CA MET A 7 -0.84 2.94 -13.67
C MET A 7 -1.95 3.67 -14.43
N THR A 8 -2.06 4.96 -14.21
CA THR A 8 -2.81 5.86 -15.08
C THR A 8 -1.90 6.33 -16.21
N HIS A 9 -2.30 6.09 -17.46
CA HIS A 9 -1.56 6.49 -18.64
C HIS A 9 -1.72 7.99 -18.91
N GLY A 10 -0.65 8.62 -19.37
CA GLY A 10 -0.58 10.06 -19.58
C GLY A 10 -0.49 10.83 -18.27
N VAL A 11 -0.06 12.05 -18.38
CA VAL A 11 0.07 13.00 -17.26
C VAL A 11 -0.54 14.34 -17.64
N ILE A 12 -1.08 15.04 -16.66
CA ILE A 12 -1.49 16.42 -16.82
C ILE A 12 -0.35 17.28 -16.30
N GLY A 13 0.17 18.14 -17.15
CA GLY A 13 1.32 18.97 -16.86
C GLY A 13 1.08 20.44 -17.12
N VAL A 14 1.94 21.26 -16.54
CA VAL A 14 2.01 22.70 -16.72
C VAL A 14 3.48 23.12 -16.85
N ALA A 15 3.73 24.33 -17.38
CA ALA A 15 5.05 24.89 -17.42
C ALA A 15 5.46 25.52 -16.07
N GLU A 16 6.76 25.69 -15.83
CA GLU A 16 7.28 26.32 -14.60
C GLU A 16 6.78 27.74 -14.38
N ASP A 17 6.57 28.49 -15.47
CA ASP A 17 6.12 29.89 -15.45
C ASP A 17 4.59 30.04 -15.33
N THR A 18 3.85 28.96 -15.33
CA THR A 18 2.39 28.97 -15.14
C THR A 18 2.04 29.59 -13.79
N GLY A 19 1.02 30.46 -13.79
CA GLY A 19 0.46 31.05 -12.57
C GLY A 19 -0.18 30.03 -11.66
N ILE A 20 -0.06 30.22 -10.34
CA ILE A 20 -0.66 29.29 -9.36
C ILE A 20 -2.18 29.20 -9.54
N GLY A 21 -2.87 30.32 -9.86
CA GLY A 21 -4.31 30.31 -10.13
C GLY A 21 -4.69 29.38 -11.28
N ASP A 22 -3.98 29.47 -12.41
CA ASP A 22 -4.21 28.65 -13.60
C ASP A 22 -3.90 27.18 -13.33
N ALA A 23 -2.86 26.91 -12.53
CA ALA A 23 -2.54 25.55 -12.11
C ALA A 23 -3.66 24.94 -11.23
N ILE A 24 -4.21 25.72 -10.28
CA ILE A 24 -5.34 25.29 -9.44
C ILE A 24 -6.57 25.01 -10.32
N GLU A 25 -6.89 25.92 -11.25
CA GLU A 25 -8.02 25.71 -12.18
C GLU A 25 -7.83 24.44 -13.00
N THR A 26 -6.62 24.20 -13.49
CA THR A 26 -6.28 22.98 -14.23
C THR A 26 -6.46 21.73 -13.37
N MET A 27 -6.04 21.73 -12.09
CA MET A 27 -6.26 20.62 -11.17
C MET A 27 -7.75 20.34 -10.97
N LEU A 28 -8.55 21.39 -10.73
CA LEU A 28 -9.98 21.26 -10.47
C LEU A 28 -10.74 20.75 -11.70
N ARG A 29 -10.48 21.33 -12.87
CA ARG A 29 -11.11 20.95 -14.14
C ARG A 29 -10.77 19.51 -14.53
N SER A 30 -9.51 19.11 -14.35
CA SER A 30 -9.03 17.78 -14.69
C SER A 30 -9.26 16.75 -13.58
N ARG A 31 -9.77 17.18 -12.42
CA ARG A 31 -10.01 16.34 -11.24
C ARG A 31 -8.77 15.57 -10.77
N VAL A 32 -7.62 16.21 -10.84
CA VAL A 32 -6.35 15.66 -10.38
C VAL A 32 -5.86 16.38 -9.13
N SER A 33 -5.09 15.68 -8.30
CA SER A 33 -4.55 16.21 -7.06
C SER A 33 -3.06 16.56 -7.15
N ALA A 34 -2.48 16.50 -8.35
CA ALA A 34 -1.17 17.05 -8.68
C ALA A 34 -1.04 17.24 -10.19
N LEU A 35 -0.12 18.13 -10.56
CA LEU A 35 0.32 18.39 -11.93
C LEU A 35 1.81 18.12 -12.03
N PHE A 36 2.24 17.51 -13.11
CA PHE A 36 3.66 17.44 -13.45
C PHE A 36 4.11 18.77 -14.04
N VAL A 37 5.33 19.17 -13.74
CA VAL A 37 5.86 20.45 -14.20
C VAL A 37 6.98 20.15 -15.17
N PHE A 38 6.90 20.80 -16.33
CA PHE A 38 7.87 20.66 -17.40
C PHE A 38 8.62 21.97 -17.64
N ASP A 39 9.90 21.86 -17.94
CA ASP A 39 10.73 22.99 -18.30
C ASP A 39 10.50 23.43 -19.76
N ALA A 40 11.27 24.43 -20.22
CA ALA A 40 11.21 24.95 -21.60
C ALA A 40 11.65 23.92 -22.66
N LYS A 41 12.31 22.83 -22.26
CA LYS A 41 12.71 21.72 -23.15
C LYS A 41 11.71 20.58 -23.13
N HIS A 42 10.60 20.73 -22.41
CA HIS A 42 9.61 19.70 -22.15
C HIS A 42 10.15 18.50 -21.33
N GLU A 43 11.20 18.71 -20.55
CA GLU A 43 11.70 17.73 -19.59
C GLU A 43 10.99 17.88 -18.26
N LEU A 44 10.81 16.76 -17.54
CA LEU A 44 10.18 16.76 -16.22
C LEU A 44 11.06 17.49 -15.21
N SER A 45 10.61 18.64 -14.73
CA SER A 45 11.35 19.50 -13.81
C SER A 45 10.79 19.52 -12.39
N GLY A 46 9.53 19.08 -12.20
CA GLY A 46 8.91 19.12 -10.89
C GLY A 46 7.51 18.49 -10.84
N ILE A 47 6.94 18.55 -9.66
CA ILE A 47 5.55 18.19 -9.39
C ILE A 47 4.93 19.21 -8.44
N LEU A 48 3.73 19.70 -8.77
CA LEU A 48 2.91 20.53 -7.91
C LEU A 48 1.72 19.74 -7.40
N SER A 49 1.58 19.60 -6.10
CA SER A 49 0.48 18.84 -5.49
C SER A 49 -0.45 19.74 -4.66
N GLN A 50 -1.64 19.23 -4.36
CA GLN A 50 -2.53 19.90 -3.40
C GLN A 50 -1.85 20.15 -2.05
N GLY A 51 -0.92 19.29 -1.62
CA GLY A 51 -0.18 19.46 -0.37
C GLY A 51 0.72 20.69 -0.37
N ASP A 52 1.27 21.08 -1.53
CA ASP A 52 2.08 22.28 -1.69
C ASP A 52 1.18 23.52 -1.65
N LEU A 53 0.03 23.46 -2.29
CA LEU A 53 -0.94 24.55 -2.34
C LEU A 53 -1.68 24.80 -1.01
N LEU A 54 -1.93 23.75 -0.23
CA LEU A 54 -2.61 23.87 1.07
C LEU A 54 -1.72 24.43 2.19
N ARG A 55 -0.42 24.62 1.94
CA ARG A 55 0.55 25.22 2.90
C ARG A 55 0.82 26.67 2.60
N ARG A 56 -0.16 27.38 2.10
CA ARG A 56 -0.02 28.78 1.67
C ARG A 56 -0.67 29.74 2.66
N ASP A 57 -0.14 30.97 2.67
CA ASP A 57 -0.61 32.05 3.55
C ASP A 57 -2.09 32.40 3.29
N GLU A 58 -2.54 32.37 2.05
CA GLU A 58 -3.92 32.70 1.67
C GLU A 58 -4.98 31.83 2.38
N LEU A 59 -4.57 30.65 2.90
CA LEU A 59 -5.44 29.74 3.66
C LEU A 59 -5.20 29.83 5.17
N GLY A 60 -4.26 30.68 5.65
CA GLY A 60 -3.87 30.75 7.04
C GLY A 60 -3.30 29.44 7.61
N SER A 61 -2.81 28.57 6.69
CA SER A 61 -2.31 27.23 7.00
C SER A 61 -0.79 27.13 7.04
N GLU A 62 -0.11 28.26 7.23
CA GLU A 62 1.33 28.33 7.39
C GLU A 62 1.84 27.41 8.50
N ARG A 63 3.01 26.82 8.30
CA ARG A 63 3.70 26.13 9.38
C ARG A 63 4.17 27.12 10.43
N LYS A 64 3.40 27.33 11.50
CA LYS A 64 3.89 28.04 12.69
C LYS A 64 5.08 27.28 13.28
N ARG A 65 6.28 27.73 12.98
CA ARG A 65 7.51 27.16 13.53
C ARG A 65 7.84 27.88 14.85
N PRO A 66 8.29 27.16 15.89
CA PRO A 66 8.82 27.82 17.09
C PRO A 66 10.03 28.68 16.73
N GLY A 67 10.13 29.91 17.23
CA GLY A 67 11.18 30.87 16.86
C GLY A 67 12.62 30.37 17.09
N TRP A 68 12.85 29.44 18.04
CA TRP A 68 14.17 28.80 18.22
C TRP A 68 14.60 27.92 17.04
N LEU A 69 13.63 27.33 16.30
CA LEU A 69 13.91 26.50 15.12
C LEU A 69 14.28 27.37 13.91
N GLU A 70 13.73 28.58 13.81
CA GLU A 70 14.08 29.56 12.76
C GLU A 70 15.54 29.99 12.85
N PHE A 71 16.05 30.18 14.07
CA PHE A 71 17.45 30.50 14.30
C PHE A 71 18.42 29.40 13.85
N LEU A 72 18.02 28.13 13.98
CA LEU A 72 18.82 26.96 13.58
C LEU A 72 18.81 26.68 12.06
N LEU A 73 17.79 27.12 11.34
CA LEU A 73 17.61 26.80 9.92
C LEU A 73 18.47 27.67 8.98
N GLY A 74 18.94 28.83 9.45
CA GLY A 74 19.70 29.78 8.62
C GLY A 74 18.84 30.55 7.59
N GLY A 75 19.26 31.77 7.24
CA GLY A 75 18.47 32.67 6.40
C GLY A 75 18.09 32.14 5.01
N GLY A 76 18.92 31.29 4.41
CA GLY A 76 18.64 30.69 3.09
C GLY A 76 17.43 29.77 3.09
N ARG A 77 17.29 28.90 4.09
CA ARG A 77 16.13 28.00 4.21
C ARG A 77 14.84 28.73 4.57
N LEU A 78 14.94 29.83 5.30
CA LEU A 78 13.79 30.67 5.61
C LEU A 78 13.30 31.41 4.36
N ALA A 79 14.21 31.94 3.53
CA ALA A 79 13.88 32.56 2.27
C ALA A 79 13.24 31.56 1.28
N GLU A 80 13.76 30.36 1.18
CA GLU A 80 13.20 29.29 0.36
C GLU A 80 11.79 28.90 0.82
N ALA A 81 11.56 28.76 2.12
CA ALA A 81 10.24 28.50 2.69
C ALA A 81 9.26 29.66 2.38
N TYR A 82 9.71 30.91 2.50
CA TYR A 82 8.91 32.09 2.17
C TYR A 82 8.50 32.10 0.68
N VAL A 83 9.45 31.81 -0.22
CA VAL A 83 9.16 31.71 -1.66
C VAL A 83 8.14 30.59 -1.92
N HIS A 84 8.27 29.44 -1.26
CA HIS A 84 7.33 28.34 -1.40
C HIS A 84 5.92 28.69 -0.89
N GLU A 85 5.81 29.47 0.19
CA GLU A 85 4.53 29.88 0.80
C GLU A 85 3.84 31.01 0.04
N HIS A 86 4.61 31.92 -0.60
CA HIS A 86 4.10 33.16 -1.22
C HIS A 86 4.33 33.21 -2.74
N GLY A 87 5.01 32.23 -3.34
CA GLY A 87 5.32 32.18 -4.76
C GLY A 87 4.07 32.24 -5.63
N ARG A 88 4.15 32.95 -6.77
CA ARG A 88 3.03 33.14 -7.70
C ARG A 88 3.10 32.22 -8.92
N LYS A 89 4.26 31.63 -9.18
CA LYS A 89 4.50 30.72 -10.29
C LYS A 89 4.70 29.30 -9.79
N VAL A 90 4.32 28.33 -10.60
CA VAL A 90 4.45 26.90 -10.31
C VAL A 90 5.88 26.53 -9.97
N GLY A 91 6.87 27.00 -10.73
CA GLY A 91 8.29 26.71 -10.51
C GLY A 91 8.86 27.20 -9.17
N GLU A 92 8.18 28.15 -8.50
CA GLU A 92 8.55 28.67 -7.19
C GLU A 92 8.01 27.81 -6.04
N VAL A 93 6.92 27.06 -6.29
CA VAL A 93 6.15 26.32 -5.28
C VAL A 93 6.29 24.79 -5.44
N MET A 94 6.64 24.30 -6.62
CA MET A 94 6.74 22.88 -6.92
C MET A 94 7.81 22.15 -6.12
N THR A 95 7.65 20.87 -5.95
CA THR A 95 8.72 19.96 -5.53
C THR A 95 9.56 19.58 -6.76
N ARG A 96 10.86 19.88 -6.75
CA ARG A 96 11.77 19.60 -7.88
C ARG A 96 12.27 18.15 -7.91
N ASP A 97 12.45 17.52 -6.76
CA ASP A 97 12.90 16.13 -6.65
C ASP A 97 11.72 15.19 -6.89
N VAL A 98 11.44 14.89 -8.16
CA VAL A 98 10.32 14.03 -8.56
C VAL A 98 10.78 12.57 -8.52
N GLU A 99 10.19 11.79 -7.62
CA GLU A 99 10.43 10.36 -7.61
C GLU A 99 9.76 9.68 -8.81
N THR A 100 10.55 8.89 -9.52
CA THR A 100 10.16 8.22 -10.76
C THR A 100 10.27 6.70 -10.63
N ILE A 101 9.62 5.96 -11.51
CA ILE A 101 9.71 4.52 -11.62
C ILE A 101 9.49 4.07 -13.06
N GLU A 102 10.20 3.02 -13.50
CA GLU A 102 9.98 2.44 -14.82
C GLU A 102 8.62 1.73 -14.92
N GLU A 103 7.97 1.79 -16.07
CA GLU A 103 6.68 1.12 -16.29
C GLU A 103 6.77 -0.41 -16.18
N SER A 104 7.96 -0.98 -16.40
CA SER A 104 8.25 -2.40 -16.29
C SER A 104 8.61 -2.87 -14.88
N ALA A 105 8.79 -1.94 -13.95
CA ALA A 105 9.12 -2.26 -12.56
C ALA A 105 8.00 -3.06 -11.87
N GLU A 106 8.37 -3.85 -10.87
CA GLU A 106 7.39 -4.58 -10.06
C GLU A 106 6.57 -3.62 -9.17
N LEU A 107 5.30 -3.95 -8.97
CA LEU A 107 4.39 -3.11 -8.16
C LEU A 107 4.85 -2.96 -6.71
N SER A 108 5.51 -3.99 -6.16
CA SER A 108 6.13 -3.96 -4.83
C SER A 108 7.18 -2.85 -4.70
N GLU A 109 7.96 -2.59 -5.76
CA GLU A 109 8.94 -1.52 -5.76
C GLU A 109 8.28 -0.14 -5.66
N ALA A 110 7.15 0.06 -6.37
CA ALA A 110 6.38 1.30 -6.24
C ALA A 110 5.85 1.52 -4.82
N VAL A 111 5.36 0.44 -4.18
CA VAL A 111 4.91 0.47 -2.78
C VAL A 111 6.06 0.87 -1.85
N ASP A 112 7.21 0.21 -1.97
CA ASP A 112 8.38 0.46 -1.13
C ASP A 112 8.90 1.90 -1.27
N ARG A 113 8.97 2.44 -2.50
CA ARG A 113 9.37 3.83 -2.75
C ARG A 113 8.39 4.81 -2.11
N MET A 114 7.07 4.60 -2.30
CA MET A 114 6.05 5.48 -1.71
C MET A 114 6.08 5.48 -0.18
N ILE A 115 6.36 4.33 0.46
CA ILE A 115 6.47 4.21 1.91
C ILE A 115 7.76 4.91 2.40
N ARG A 116 8.92 4.55 1.86
CA ARG A 116 10.23 5.08 2.29
C ARG A 116 10.32 6.60 2.12
N ARG A 117 9.80 7.14 1.03
CA ARG A 117 9.83 8.58 0.73
C ARG A 117 8.61 9.34 1.28
N SER A 118 7.66 8.64 1.91
CA SER A 118 6.39 9.23 2.43
C SER A 118 5.61 9.99 1.36
N ILE A 119 5.68 9.56 0.10
CA ILE A 119 5.00 10.17 -1.04
C ILE A 119 3.72 9.42 -1.42
N LYS A 120 2.86 10.04 -2.22
CA LYS A 120 1.56 9.49 -2.61
C LYS A 120 1.50 9.03 -4.07
N ARG A 121 2.52 9.33 -4.86
CA ARG A 121 2.59 9.02 -6.30
C ARG A 121 4.02 9.04 -6.81
N LEU A 122 4.23 8.39 -7.96
CA LEU A 122 5.48 8.38 -8.70
C LEU A 122 5.18 8.73 -10.16
N ALA A 123 6.08 9.45 -10.82
CA ALA A 123 6.05 9.57 -12.26
C ALA A 123 6.48 8.23 -12.88
N VAL A 124 5.75 7.76 -13.88
CA VAL A 124 6.10 6.51 -14.57
C VAL A 124 6.83 6.85 -15.86
N LEU A 125 8.00 6.25 -16.01
CA LEU A 125 8.87 6.46 -17.15
C LEU A 125 8.86 5.26 -18.10
N ARG A 126 9.10 5.55 -19.37
CA ARG A 126 9.56 4.61 -20.39
C ARG A 126 10.85 5.21 -20.97
N GLY A 127 12.00 4.74 -20.48
CA GLY A 127 13.26 5.41 -20.72
C GLY A 127 13.29 6.82 -20.12
N GLU A 128 13.49 7.84 -20.93
CA GLU A 128 13.51 9.24 -20.49
C GLU A 128 12.12 9.92 -20.50
N ASN A 129 11.11 9.27 -21.08
CA ASN A 129 9.81 9.88 -21.28
C ASN A 129 8.84 9.56 -20.14
N VAL A 130 8.13 10.55 -19.63
CA VAL A 130 7.03 10.38 -18.69
C VAL A 130 5.82 9.85 -19.44
N VAL A 131 5.41 8.60 -19.16
CA VAL A 131 4.29 7.92 -19.83
C VAL A 131 3.05 7.81 -18.98
N GLY A 132 3.15 8.14 -17.68
CA GLY A 132 2.01 8.06 -16.79
C GLY A 132 2.33 8.39 -15.35
N VAL A 133 1.42 8.07 -14.48
CA VAL A 133 1.55 8.23 -13.04
C VAL A 133 1.00 7.00 -12.31
N ILE A 134 1.66 6.59 -11.26
CA ILE A 134 1.12 5.61 -10.32
C ILE A 134 0.91 6.26 -8.95
N SER A 135 -0.26 6.07 -8.38
CA SER A 135 -0.66 6.60 -7.08
C SER A 135 -1.05 5.49 -6.11
N ARG A 136 -1.21 5.83 -4.83
CA ARG A 136 -1.73 4.88 -3.82
C ARG A 136 -3.09 4.31 -4.20
N SER A 137 -3.95 5.09 -4.88
CA SER A 137 -5.25 4.60 -5.37
C SER A 137 -5.10 3.54 -6.46
N ASP A 138 -4.08 3.65 -7.31
CA ASP A 138 -3.82 2.65 -8.35
C ASP A 138 -3.26 1.37 -7.75
N LEU A 139 -2.44 1.48 -6.68
CA LEU A 139 -2.00 0.31 -5.89
C LEU A 139 -3.19 -0.43 -5.26
N LEU A 140 -4.19 0.29 -4.74
CA LEU A 140 -5.42 -0.32 -4.20
C LEU A 140 -6.24 -1.02 -5.30
N LYS A 141 -6.31 -0.47 -6.52
CA LYS A 141 -6.95 -1.15 -7.66
C LYS A 141 -6.20 -2.45 -8.00
N GLY A 142 -4.87 -2.41 -8.01
CA GLY A 142 -4.04 -3.60 -8.22
C GLY A 142 -4.27 -4.67 -7.14
N LEU A 143 -4.34 -4.27 -5.88
CA LEU A 143 -4.65 -5.15 -4.76
C LEU A 143 -6.04 -5.78 -4.91
N LEU A 144 -7.06 -5.00 -5.24
CA LEU A 144 -8.41 -5.51 -5.49
C LEU A 144 -8.43 -6.53 -6.62
N ALA A 145 -7.76 -6.22 -7.75
CA ALA A 145 -7.68 -7.14 -8.87
C ALA A 145 -6.97 -8.46 -8.50
N ALA A 146 -5.91 -8.41 -7.69
CA ALA A 146 -5.22 -9.59 -7.19
C ALA A 146 -6.14 -10.43 -6.27
N THR A 147 -6.86 -9.77 -5.36
CA THR A 147 -7.81 -10.43 -4.45
C THR A 147 -8.96 -11.12 -5.21
N LEU A 148 -9.48 -10.48 -6.26
CA LEU A 148 -10.55 -11.07 -7.08
C LEU A 148 -10.05 -12.27 -7.92
N ARG A 149 -8.81 -12.22 -8.43
CA ARG A 149 -8.20 -13.35 -9.15
C ARG A 149 -7.98 -14.57 -8.25
N ALA A 150 -7.68 -14.35 -6.99
CA ALA A 150 -7.49 -15.43 -6.01
C ALA A 150 -8.77 -16.24 -5.72
N LYS A 151 -9.96 -15.74 -6.08
CA LYS A 151 -11.25 -16.37 -5.83
C LYS A 151 -11.72 -17.37 -6.90
N GLY A 152 -10.90 -17.68 -7.92
CA GLY A 152 -11.23 -18.68 -8.92
C GLY A 152 -11.27 -20.10 -8.37
N PRO A 153 -12.00 -21.05 -9.00
CA PRO A 153 -11.99 -22.45 -8.60
C PRO A 153 -10.59 -23.06 -8.78
N HIS A 154 -10.09 -23.74 -7.75
CA HIS A 154 -8.83 -24.48 -7.78
C HIS A 154 -9.09 -25.89 -7.29
N PRO A 155 -8.34 -26.90 -7.75
CA PRO A 155 -8.41 -28.26 -7.22
C PRO A 155 -8.05 -28.29 -5.74
N ASP A 156 -8.78 -29.06 -4.93
CA ASP A 156 -8.55 -29.17 -3.47
C ASP A 156 -7.11 -29.53 -3.11
N ALA A 157 -6.46 -30.36 -3.93
CA ALA A 157 -5.06 -30.73 -3.75
C ALA A 157 -4.11 -29.53 -3.90
N GLU A 158 -4.37 -28.61 -4.82
CA GLU A 158 -3.59 -27.40 -5.01
C GLU A 158 -3.80 -26.41 -3.87
N ILE A 159 -5.05 -26.25 -3.41
CA ILE A 159 -5.38 -25.41 -2.25
C ILE A 159 -4.64 -25.93 -1.02
N LYS A 160 -4.70 -27.24 -0.76
CA LYS A 160 -4.01 -27.87 0.36
C LYS A 160 -2.49 -27.66 0.28
N ALA A 161 -1.91 -27.89 -0.91
CA ALA A 161 -0.47 -27.71 -1.12
C ALA A 161 -0.04 -26.25 -0.92
N ALA A 162 -0.85 -25.28 -1.37
CA ALA A 162 -0.57 -23.86 -1.20
C ALA A 162 -0.62 -23.44 0.28
N ILE A 163 -1.64 -23.90 1.04
CA ILE A 163 -1.72 -23.65 2.48
C ILE A 163 -0.49 -24.25 3.18
N GLN A 164 -0.14 -25.51 2.87
CA GLN A 164 1.01 -26.18 3.46
C GLN A 164 2.32 -25.43 3.15
N ALA A 165 2.54 -25.04 1.89
CA ALA A 165 3.73 -24.31 1.47
C ALA A 165 3.86 -22.94 2.17
N GLU A 166 2.74 -22.29 2.47
CA GLU A 166 2.77 -21.03 3.22
C GLU A 166 3.12 -21.28 4.69
N LEU A 167 2.54 -22.30 5.31
CA LEU A 167 2.89 -22.69 6.69
C LEU A 167 4.36 -23.10 6.83
N ASP A 168 4.93 -23.72 5.80
CA ASP A 168 6.33 -24.16 5.82
C ASP A 168 7.34 -22.99 5.84
N LYS A 169 6.93 -21.80 5.42
CA LYS A 169 7.74 -20.58 5.48
C LYS A 169 7.73 -19.89 6.85
N LEU A 170 6.78 -20.28 7.73
CA LEU A 170 6.49 -19.55 8.96
C LEU A 170 6.99 -20.35 10.19
N ASP A 171 7.93 -19.79 10.94
CA ASP A 171 8.53 -20.44 12.12
C ASP A 171 7.52 -20.70 13.25
N TRP A 172 6.47 -19.88 13.34
CA TRP A 172 5.43 -20.00 14.36
C TRP A 172 4.35 -21.04 14.03
N ALA A 173 4.31 -21.56 12.80
CA ALA A 173 3.25 -22.47 12.37
C ALA A 173 3.31 -23.84 13.09
N PRO A 174 2.19 -24.35 13.66
CA PRO A 174 2.15 -25.59 14.43
C PRO A 174 2.06 -26.83 13.53
N ARG A 175 3.07 -27.03 12.67
CA ARG A 175 3.08 -28.06 11.59
C ARG A 175 2.92 -29.49 12.10
N ALA A 176 3.45 -29.78 13.30
CA ALA A 176 3.42 -31.14 13.86
C ALA A 176 2.09 -31.46 14.57
N SER A 177 1.37 -30.47 15.06
CA SER A 177 0.18 -30.64 15.88
C SER A 177 -1.14 -30.30 15.19
N VAL A 178 -1.08 -29.72 13.97
CA VAL A 178 -2.27 -29.35 13.18
C VAL A 178 -2.27 -30.07 11.84
N ARG A 179 -3.39 -30.69 11.51
CA ARG A 179 -3.66 -31.35 10.22
C ARG A 179 -4.57 -30.47 9.38
N ILE A 180 -4.34 -30.44 8.07
CA ILE A 180 -5.12 -29.70 7.09
C ILE A 180 -5.78 -30.70 6.13
N GLU A 181 -7.07 -30.54 5.94
CA GLU A 181 -7.85 -31.24 4.91
C GLU A 181 -8.61 -30.20 4.08
N VAL A 182 -8.71 -30.41 2.78
CA VAL A 182 -9.46 -29.53 1.87
C VAL A 182 -10.45 -30.39 1.09
N GLN A 183 -11.71 -29.97 1.08
CA GLN A 183 -12.77 -30.61 0.34
C GLN A 183 -13.73 -29.58 -0.24
N ASN A 184 -13.93 -29.58 -1.55
CA ASN A 184 -14.76 -28.62 -2.27
C ASN A 184 -14.38 -27.15 -1.97
N GLY A 185 -13.08 -26.85 -1.88
CA GLY A 185 -12.58 -25.53 -1.54
C GLY A 185 -12.69 -25.16 -0.05
N VAL A 186 -13.21 -26.03 0.80
CA VAL A 186 -13.32 -25.80 2.25
C VAL A 186 -12.10 -26.39 2.94
N ALA A 187 -11.29 -25.55 3.58
CA ALA A 187 -10.15 -25.97 4.37
C ALA A 187 -10.59 -26.28 5.82
N THR A 188 -10.27 -27.46 6.30
CA THR A 188 -10.54 -27.90 7.68
C THR A 188 -9.24 -28.08 8.43
N PHE A 189 -9.06 -27.35 9.53
CA PHE A 189 -7.96 -27.53 10.46
C PHE A 189 -8.40 -28.39 11.63
N SER A 190 -7.60 -29.40 11.97
CA SER A 190 -7.83 -30.28 13.13
C SER A 190 -6.53 -30.53 13.86
N GLY A 191 -6.61 -30.82 15.16
CA GLY A 191 -5.45 -31.07 15.99
C GLY A 191 -5.41 -30.20 17.24
N ALA A 192 -4.20 -29.87 17.72
CA ALA A 192 -4.02 -29.15 18.96
C ALA A 192 -3.15 -27.90 18.80
N ILE A 193 -3.56 -26.81 19.45
CA ILE A 193 -2.83 -25.54 19.52
C ILE A 193 -2.57 -25.16 20.97
N THR A 194 -1.43 -24.50 21.22
CA THR A 194 -1.02 -24.03 22.54
C THR A 194 -1.29 -22.55 22.78
N ASN A 195 -1.70 -21.83 21.73
CA ASN A 195 -2.00 -20.41 21.78
C ASN A 195 -3.15 -20.09 20.82
N GLU A 196 -4.19 -19.43 21.31
CA GLU A 196 -5.38 -19.05 20.52
C GLU A 196 -5.04 -18.15 19.31
N ARG A 197 -3.98 -17.33 19.38
CA ARG A 197 -3.52 -16.52 18.25
C ARG A 197 -3.05 -17.33 17.04
N LEU A 198 -2.63 -18.59 17.27
CA LEU A 198 -2.28 -19.51 16.18
C LEU A 198 -3.50 -19.84 15.32
N ARG A 199 -4.67 -19.96 15.95
CA ARG A 199 -5.97 -20.17 15.29
C ARG A 199 -6.26 -19.10 14.26
N ASP A 200 -6.15 -17.82 14.66
CA ASP A 200 -6.40 -16.69 13.79
C ASP A 200 -5.40 -16.66 12.63
N GLY A 201 -4.12 -16.91 12.90
CA GLY A 201 -3.08 -16.98 11.89
C GLY A 201 -3.32 -18.06 10.84
N LEU A 202 -3.67 -19.28 11.28
CA LEU A 202 -3.98 -20.42 10.39
C LEU A 202 -5.21 -20.13 9.51
N LYS A 203 -6.24 -19.53 10.11
CA LYS A 203 -7.45 -19.13 9.41
C LYS A 203 -7.15 -18.11 8.31
N VAL A 204 -6.41 -17.05 8.63
CA VAL A 204 -6.02 -16.01 7.66
C VAL A 204 -5.20 -16.59 6.51
N ILE A 205 -4.29 -17.55 6.77
CA ILE A 205 -3.52 -18.22 5.72
C ILE A 205 -4.45 -18.96 4.76
N ALA A 206 -5.40 -19.73 5.28
CA ALA A 206 -6.33 -20.46 4.43
C ALA A 206 -7.28 -19.53 3.66
N GLU A 207 -7.83 -18.49 4.31
CA GLU A 207 -8.72 -17.50 3.69
C GLU A 207 -8.02 -16.71 2.55
N ASN A 208 -6.71 -16.52 2.65
CA ASN A 208 -5.90 -15.86 1.61
C ASN A 208 -5.41 -16.83 0.52
N THR A 209 -5.62 -18.14 0.68
CA THR A 209 -5.20 -19.12 -0.34
C THR A 209 -6.17 -19.13 -1.51
N PRO A 210 -5.69 -18.98 -2.75
CA PRO A 210 -6.52 -19.06 -3.94
C PRO A 210 -7.37 -20.32 -3.98
N GLY A 211 -8.68 -20.16 -4.25
CA GLY A 211 -9.62 -21.27 -4.30
C GLY A 211 -10.22 -21.70 -2.96
N CYS A 212 -9.69 -21.24 -1.83
CA CYS A 212 -10.31 -21.49 -0.52
C CYS A 212 -11.58 -20.65 -0.37
N VAL A 213 -12.73 -21.29 -0.20
CA VAL A 213 -14.05 -20.64 -0.09
C VAL A 213 -14.56 -20.56 1.34
N ALA A 214 -14.09 -21.44 2.23
CA ALA A 214 -14.43 -21.42 3.65
C ALA A 214 -13.36 -22.13 4.47
N VAL A 215 -13.32 -21.83 5.77
CA VAL A 215 -12.42 -22.46 6.74
C VAL A 215 -13.22 -23.00 7.89
N HIS A 216 -13.03 -24.30 8.18
CA HIS A 216 -13.56 -24.96 9.36
C HIS A 216 -12.45 -25.20 10.38
N ASP A 217 -12.74 -24.86 11.61
CA ASP A 217 -11.81 -24.99 12.73
C ASP A 217 -12.30 -26.07 13.71
N HIS A 218 -11.53 -27.13 13.77
CA HIS A 218 -11.73 -28.25 14.70
C HIS A 218 -10.50 -28.43 15.60
N MET A 219 -9.73 -27.38 15.83
CA MET A 219 -8.55 -27.41 16.69
C MET A 219 -8.93 -27.26 18.14
N ALA A 220 -8.36 -28.15 18.99
CA ALA A 220 -8.45 -28.04 20.43
C ALA A 220 -7.35 -27.17 20.99
N TRP A 221 -7.68 -26.28 21.93
CA TRP A 221 -6.67 -25.53 22.68
C TRP A 221 -6.17 -26.38 23.85
N ILE A 222 -4.85 -26.47 24.03
CA ILE A 222 -4.19 -27.21 25.13
C ILE A 222 -3.34 -26.19 25.90
N GLU A 223 -3.55 -26.13 27.23
CA GLU A 223 -2.77 -25.27 28.09
C GLU A 223 -1.32 -25.79 28.20
N PRO A 224 -0.28 -24.96 27.94
CA PRO A 224 1.11 -25.43 27.96
C PRO A 224 1.61 -25.93 29.32
N SER A 225 0.94 -25.53 30.42
CA SER A 225 1.30 -25.91 31.78
C SER A 225 0.72 -27.28 32.20
N ALA A 226 -0.08 -27.95 31.38
CA ALA A 226 -0.75 -29.20 31.72
C ALA A 226 0.08 -30.45 31.44
N ALA A 227 1.37 -30.32 31.13
CA ALA A 227 2.23 -31.46 30.82
C ALA A 227 2.60 -32.33 32.05
N GLU A 228 2.21 -31.96 33.28
CA GLU A 228 2.61 -32.69 34.47
C GLU A 228 1.52 -33.07 35.50
N SER A 229 0.27 -32.69 35.38
CA SER A 229 -0.76 -33.23 36.29
C SER A 229 -2.20 -33.02 35.83
N ALA A 230 -2.90 -34.16 35.62
CA ALA A 230 -4.36 -34.41 35.65
C ALA A 230 -5.22 -34.01 34.41
N PRO A 231 -6.42 -34.58 34.25
CA PRO A 231 -7.10 -34.72 32.95
C PRO A 231 -7.61 -33.39 32.39
N SER A 232 -7.21 -33.11 31.16
CA SER A 232 -7.52 -31.91 30.40
C SER A 232 -9.03 -31.79 30.10
N ARG A 233 -9.61 -30.65 30.46
CA ARG A 233 -10.91 -30.24 29.94
C ARG A 233 -10.73 -29.71 28.52
N VAL A 234 -11.07 -30.54 27.54
CA VAL A 234 -11.14 -30.17 26.13
C VAL A 234 -12.38 -29.29 25.95
N ARG A 235 -12.19 -28.00 25.61
CA ARG A 235 -13.27 -27.19 25.08
C ARG A 235 -13.14 -27.17 23.55
N ALA A 236 -14.00 -27.92 22.89
CA ALA A 236 -14.19 -27.79 21.44
C ALA A 236 -15.16 -26.64 21.17
N SER A 237 -14.70 -25.59 20.49
CA SER A 237 -15.58 -24.56 19.97
C SER A 237 -15.65 -24.72 18.45
N THR A 238 -16.82 -25.11 17.94
CA THR A 238 -17.10 -25.15 16.52
C THR A 238 -17.60 -23.76 16.10
N ILE A 239 -16.85 -23.06 15.26
CA ILE A 239 -17.29 -21.80 14.68
C ILE A 239 -17.46 -22.02 13.18
N ILE A 240 -18.70 -21.94 12.70
CA ILE A 240 -19.03 -21.96 11.28
C ILE A 240 -19.08 -20.50 10.81
N TYR A 241 -18.16 -20.12 9.92
CA TYR A 241 -18.17 -18.81 9.26
C TYR A 241 -18.84 -18.95 7.88
N ARG A 242 -19.94 -18.23 7.67
CA ARG A 242 -20.51 -18.00 6.33
C ARG A 242 -20.19 -16.56 5.92
N PRO A 243 -19.41 -16.34 4.87
CA PRO A 243 -19.32 -15.00 4.28
C PRO A 243 -20.66 -14.66 3.63
N ALA A 244 -21.04 -13.39 3.79
CA ALA A 244 -22.20 -12.79 3.13
C ALA A 244 -21.95 -12.55 1.63
#